data_a27b78a3049374694608a8113f930309
#
_entry.id   a27b78a3049374694608a8113f930309
#
_cell.length_a   1.000
_cell.length_b   1.000
_cell.length_c   1.000
_cell.angle_alpha   90.00
_cell.angle_beta   90.00
_cell.angle_gamma   90.00
#
_symmetry.space_group_name_H-M   'P 1'
#
loop_
_entity.id
_entity.type
_entity.pdbx_description
1 polymer ?
#
loop_
_entity_poly.entity_id
_entity_poly.type
_entity_poly.pdbx_seq_one_letter_code
_entity_poly.pdbx_strand_id
1 'polypeptide(L)'
;KKGEDVVARNYAAIDAGANAIVEINYPESWATTTEGAVVKPVTDDPYFTQFISPILAQNGDKLPVSIMSPDGSVPTGTTKYEKRGIAVDVPAWIPENCIQCNQCSLVCPHACIRPVLVKDEDNAPETFVTKPATGKELAGYKFRMQLSPLDCTGCGNCVDVCPAKTKALKMVPLHTVQETEGA
;
A
#
# COMPACT_ATOMS: atom_id res chain seq x y z
N LYS A 1 -35.07 -14.60 -16.13
CA LYS A 1 -35.54 -13.38 -15.48
C LYS A 1 -35.49 -13.59 -13.98
N LYS A 2 -34.92 -12.64 -13.25
CA LYS A 2 -34.92 -12.68 -11.80
C LYS A 2 -36.27 -12.15 -11.32
N GLY A 3 -36.87 -12.77 -10.30
CA GLY A 3 -38.22 -12.46 -9.83
C GLY A 3 -38.44 -11.04 -9.32
N GLU A 4 -39.70 -10.71 -9.06
CA GLU A 4 -40.13 -9.37 -8.58
C GLU A 4 -39.46 -8.93 -7.28
N ASP A 5 -39.12 -9.89 -6.40
CA ASP A 5 -38.39 -9.63 -5.16
C ASP A 5 -37.01 -9.00 -5.40
N VAL A 6 -36.32 -9.39 -6.49
CA VAL A 6 -35.00 -8.81 -6.82
C VAL A 6 -35.16 -7.39 -7.35
N VAL A 7 -36.22 -7.14 -8.12
CA VAL A 7 -36.56 -5.80 -8.62
C VAL A 7 -36.89 -4.87 -7.45
N ALA A 8 -37.72 -5.34 -6.52
CA ALA A 8 -38.10 -4.58 -5.33
C ALA A 8 -36.87 -4.21 -4.45
N ARG A 9 -35.93 -5.16 -4.26
CA ARG A 9 -34.68 -4.88 -3.54
C ARG A 9 -33.82 -3.83 -4.23
N ASN A 10 -33.76 -3.86 -5.56
CA ASN A 10 -32.98 -2.88 -6.32
C ASN A 10 -33.60 -1.48 -6.21
N TYR A 11 -34.92 -1.36 -6.28
CA TYR A 11 -35.61 -0.09 -6.04
C TYR A 11 -35.40 0.40 -4.61
N ALA A 12 -35.55 -0.45 -3.62
CA ALA A 12 -35.29 -0.09 -2.23
C ALA A 12 -33.82 0.40 -2.01
N ALA A 13 -32.85 -0.18 -2.71
CA ALA A 13 -31.45 0.28 -2.64
C ALA A 13 -31.26 1.65 -3.28
N ILE A 14 -31.95 1.95 -4.40
CA ILE A 14 -31.92 3.26 -5.04
C ILE A 14 -32.55 4.31 -4.12
N ASP A 15 -33.72 4.01 -3.56
CA ASP A 15 -34.43 4.91 -2.63
C ASP A 15 -33.61 5.14 -1.36
N ALA A 16 -32.98 4.11 -0.82
CA ALA A 16 -32.09 4.23 0.34
C ALA A 16 -30.87 5.14 0.03
N GLY A 17 -30.28 5.02 -1.18
CA GLY A 17 -29.20 5.90 -1.61
C GLY A 17 -29.63 7.37 -1.70
N ALA A 18 -30.80 7.63 -2.26
CA ALA A 18 -31.35 8.99 -2.36
C ALA A 18 -31.66 9.59 -0.97
N ASN A 19 -32.14 8.77 -0.04
CA ASN A 19 -32.48 9.19 1.32
C ASN A 19 -31.29 9.26 2.27
N ALA A 20 -30.12 8.74 1.88
CA ALA A 20 -28.88 8.76 2.68
C ALA A 20 -28.09 10.06 2.55
N ILE A 21 -28.57 11.04 1.77
CA ILE A 21 -27.94 12.35 1.63
C ILE A 21 -28.05 13.08 2.97
N VAL A 22 -26.89 13.48 3.51
CA VAL A 22 -26.80 14.26 4.75
C VAL A 22 -26.16 15.60 4.46
N GLU A 23 -26.66 16.65 5.12
CA GLU A 23 -26.04 17.97 5.07
C GLU A 23 -24.72 17.95 5.85
N ILE A 24 -23.65 18.39 5.21
CA ILE A 24 -22.33 18.49 5.85
C ILE A 24 -22.12 19.94 6.27
N ASN A 25 -22.04 20.17 7.59
CA ASN A 25 -21.64 21.44 8.14
C ASN A 25 -20.12 21.60 8.04
N TYR A 26 -19.66 22.62 7.37
CA TYR A 26 -18.24 22.96 7.24
C TYR A 26 -17.96 24.32 7.88
N PRO A 27 -16.75 24.55 8.41
CA PRO A 27 -16.37 25.84 9.00
C PRO A 27 -16.38 26.96 7.94
N GLU A 28 -16.91 28.12 8.26
CA GLU A 28 -16.88 29.31 7.37
C GLU A 28 -15.45 29.70 6.97
N SER A 29 -14.45 29.37 7.80
CA SER A 29 -13.05 29.60 7.51
C SER A 29 -12.56 28.91 6.23
N TRP A 30 -13.23 27.85 5.77
CA TRP A 30 -12.87 27.18 4.51
C TRP A 30 -13.13 28.06 3.29
N ALA A 31 -14.11 28.96 3.34
CA ALA A 31 -14.39 29.90 2.26
C ALA A 31 -13.32 30.99 2.10
N THR A 32 -12.53 31.24 3.15
CA THR A 32 -11.46 32.25 3.17
C THR A 32 -10.05 31.63 3.15
N THR A 33 -9.97 30.31 2.98
CA THR A 33 -8.67 29.62 2.87
C THR A 33 -7.98 30.09 1.60
N THR A 34 -6.92 30.83 1.73
CA THR A 34 -6.00 31.14 0.63
C THR A 34 -5.29 29.87 0.21
N GLU A 35 -4.92 29.78 -1.06
CA GLU A 35 -4.20 28.62 -1.63
C GLU A 35 -3.16 28.10 -0.63
N GLY A 36 -3.26 26.80 -0.32
CA GLY A 36 -2.43 26.15 0.69
C GLY A 36 -0.94 26.34 0.44
N ALA A 37 -0.17 26.17 1.48
CA ALA A 37 1.27 26.20 1.40
C ALA A 37 1.76 25.38 0.19
N VAL A 38 2.66 25.97 -0.60
CA VAL A 38 3.32 25.28 -1.72
C VAL A 38 3.83 23.94 -1.19
N VAL A 39 3.21 22.86 -1.63
CA VAL A 39 3.66 21.52 -1.29
C VAL A 39 5.07 21.38 -1.83
N LYS A 40 6.07 21.36 -0.94
CA LYS A 40 7.44 21.14 -1.36
C LYS A 40 7.51 19.80 -2.09
N PRO A 41 8.24 19.72 -3.21
CA PRO A 41 8.43 18.44 -3.89
C PRO A 41 8.99 17.41 -2.90
N VAL A 42 8.54 16.17 -3.02
CA VAL A 42 8.98 15.05 -2.16
C VAL A 42 10.48 14.80 -2.27
N THR A 43 11.09 15.24 -3.37
CA THR A 43 12.51 15.07 -3.69
C THR A 43 12.96 16.10 -4.72
N ASP A 44 14.26 16.38 -4.77
CA ASP A 44 14.90 17.19 -5.81
C ASP A 44 15.39 16.35 -7.01
N ASP A 45 15.09 15.04 -7.05
CA ASP A 45 15.43 14.17 -8.17
C ASP A 45 14.83 14.73 -9.47
N PRO A 46 15.65 15.08 -10.48
CA PRO A 46 15.17 15.64 -11.74
C PRO A 46 14.20 14.73 -12.50
N TYR A 47 14.39 13.42 -12.43
CA TYR A 47 13.48 12.49 -13.08
C TYR A 47 12.09 12.52 -12.43
N PHE A 48 12.04 12.63 -11.12
CA PHE A 48 10.77 12.78 -10.42
C PHE A 48 10.13 14.13 -10.74
N THR A 49 10.86 15.23 -10.59
CA THR A 49 10.29 16.59 -10.67
C THR A 49 9.88 16.98 -12.08
N GLN A 50 10.63 16.53 -13.09
CA GLN A 50 10.43 16.91 -14.50
C GLN A 50 9.58 15.91 -15.27
N PHE A 51 9.51 14.65 -14.86
CA PHE A 51 8.81 13.59 -15.57
C PHE A 51 7.68 12.98 -14.75
N ILE A 52 7.98 12.37 -13.58
CA ILE A 52 6.97 11.63 -12.82
C ILE A 52 5.90 12.57 -12.23
N SER A 53 6.33 13.65 -11.58
CA SER A 53 5.41 14.59 -10.92
C SER A 53 4.41 15.24 -11.88
N PRO A 54 4.81 15.71 -13.07
CA PRO A 54 3.85 16.18 -14.08
C PRO A 54 2.85 15.11 -14.53
N ILE A 55 3.29 13.85 -14.68
CA ILE A 55 2.39 12.74 -15.05
C ILE A 55 1.38 12.48 -13.95
N LEU A 56 1.82 12.41 -12.68
CA LEU A 56 0.94 12.24 -11.52
C LEU A 56 -0.08 13.39 -11.39
N ALA A 57 0.32 14.60 -11.77
CA ALA A 57 -0.56 15.77 -11.82
C ALA A 57 -1.45 15.82 -13.09
N GLN A 58 -1.48 14.74 -13.88
CA GLN A 58 -2.23 14.64 -15.15
C GLN A 58 -1.85 15.69 -16.21
N ASN A 59 -0.60 16.15 -16.21
CA ASN A 59 -0.03 17.09 -17.14
C ASN A 59 0.96 16.43 -18.14
N GLY A 60 0.86 15.11 -18.32
CA GLY A 60 1.78 14.34 -19.16
C GLY A 60 1.76 14.77 -20.65
N ASP A 61 0.64 15.27 -21.14
CA ASP A 61 0.47 15.82 -22.50
C ASP A 61 1.28 17.09 -22.76
N LYS A 62 1.72 17.79 -21.71
CA LYS A 62 2.58 18.98 -21.79
C LYS A 62 4.07 18.63 -21.85
N LEU A 63 4.42 17.38 -21.63
CA LEU A 63 5.81 16.94 -21.64
C LEU A 63 6.32 16.77 -23.09
N PRO A 64 7.54 17.23 -23.40
CA PRO A 64 8.12 16.99 -24.71
C PRO A 64 8.48 15.51 -24.88
N VAL A 65 8.29 14.95 -26.07
CA VAL A 65 8.62 13.55 -26.38
C VAL A 65 10.09 13.23 -26.07
N SER A 66 10.98 14.22 -26.20
CA SER A 66 12.41 14.07 -25.92
C SER A 66 12.76 13.76 -24.47
N ILE A 67 11.81 13.91 -23.53
CA ILE A 67 12.03 13.53 -22.12
C ILE A 67 11.90 12.01 -21.91
N MET A 68 11.23 11.33 -22.84
CA MET A 68 11.09 9.88 -22.84
C MET A 68 12.38 9.20 -23.27
N SER A 69 12.75 8.11 -22.63
CA SER A 69 13.88 7.29 -23.08
C SER A 69 13.57 6.69 -24.46
N PRO A 70 14.47 6.79 -25.46
CA PRO A 70 14.23 6.28 -26.81
C PRO A 70 13.97 4.78 -26.87
N ASP A 71 14.51 4.02 -25.92
CA ASP A 71 14.35 2.57 -25.81
C ASP A 71 13.16 2.15 -24.92
N GLY A 72 12.39 3.13 -24.40
CA GLY A 72 11.26 2.87 -23.50
C GLY A 72 11.64 2.47 -22.09
N SER A 73 12.93 2.53 -21.71
CA SER A 73 13.36 2.22 -20.35
C SER A 73 12.86 3.27 -19.36
N VAL A 74 12.51 2.80 -18.15
CA VAL A 74 12.09 3.63 -17.02
C VAL A 74 12.95 3.28 -15.82
N PRO A 75 13.51 4.25 -15.09
CA PRO A 75 14.25 4.00 -13.87
C PRO A 75 13.45 3.18 -12.86
N THR A 76 14.10 2.26 -12.16
CA THR A 76 13.48 1.45 -11.11
C THR A 76 13.35 2.24 -9.80
N GLY A 77 12.46 1.77 -8.90
CA GLY A 77 12.35 2.34 -7.54
C GLY A 77 11.59 3.66 -7.47
N THR A 78 10.86 4.05 -8.51
CA THR A 78 10.07 5.29 -8.55
C THR A 78 8.87 5.28 -7.60
N THR A 79 8.39 4.10 -7.17
CA THR A 79 7.30 3.98 -6.19
C THR A 79 7.61 4.59 -4.83
N LYS A 80 8.89 4.80 -4.51
CA LYS A 80 9.30 5.52 -3.27
C LYS A 80 8.75 6.96 -3.21
N TYR A 81 8.42 7.54 -4.35
CA TYR A 81 7.88 8.89 -4.46
C TYR A 81 6.35 8.94 -4.50
N GLU A 82 5.69 7.80 -4.68
CA GLU A 82 4.24 7.69 -4.79
C GLU A 82 3.69 6.70 -3.77
N LYS A 83 3.51 7.16 -2.55
CA LYS A 83 2.96 6.40 -1.44
C LYS A 83 1.52 6.82 -1.21
N ARG A 84 0.56 6.11 -1.81
CA ARG A 84 -0.87 6.52 -1.82
C ARG A 84 -1.63 6.15 -0.56
N GLY A 85 -1.27 5.03 0.12
CA GLY A 85 -1.93 4.61 1.35
C GLY A 85 -3.43 4.38 1.20
N ILE A 86 -3.86 3.76 0.11
CA ILE A 86 -5.28 3.61 -0.25
C ILE A 86 -6.00 2.49 0.50
N ALA A 87 -5.26 1.59 1.13
CA ALA A 87 -5.84 0.48 1.87
C ALA A 87 -6.46 0.96 3.18
N VAL A 88 -7.67 0.51 3.50
CA VAL A 88 -8.29 0.68 4.83
C VAL A 88 -7.59 -0.24 5.82
N ASP A 89 -7.47 -1.52 5.45
CA ASP A 89 -6.79 -2.54 6.22
C ASP A 89 -5.61 -3.11 5.45
N VAL A 90 -4.53 -3.43 6.16
CA VAL A 90 -3.30 -4.03 5.63
C VAL A 90 -2.89 -5.25 6.46
N PRO A 91 -2.11 -6.20 5.90
CA PRO A 91 -1.69 -7.37 6.65
C PRO A 91 -0.61 -7.02 7.67
N ALA A 92 -0.86 -7.34 8.94
CA ALA A 92 0.17 -7.38 9.99
C ALA A 92 0.76 -8.79 10.07
N TRP A 93 2.09 -8.87 10.16
CA TRP A 93 2.81 -10.14 10.27
C TRP A 93 2.89 -10.63 11.71
N ILE A 94 2.61 -11.92 11.91
CA ILE A 94 2.68 -12.62 13.19
C ILE A 94 3.83 -13.64 13.10
N PRO A 95 5.03 -13.28 13.58
CA PRO A 95 6.25 -14.10 13.44
C PRO A 95 6.10 -15.53 13.95
N GLU A 96 5.45 -15.70 15.10
CA GLU A 96 5.30 -16.99 15.80
C GLU A 96 4.57 -18.01 14.92
N ASN A 97 3.60 -17.57 14.14
CA ASN A 97 2.79 -18.42 13.28
C ASN A 97 3.41 -18.66 11.90
N CYS A 98 4.43 -17.87 11.53
CA CYS A 98 5.00 -17.89 10.19
C CYS A 98 5.89 -19.12 9.96
N ILE A 99 5.59 -19.89 8.93
CA ILE A 99 6.37 -21.06 8.49
C ILE A 99 7.35 -20.72 7.35
N GLN A 100 7.49 -19.45 6.99
CA GLN A 100 8.44 -18.94 5.99
C GLN A 100 8.25 -19.54 4.58
N CYS A 101 7.03 -19.88 4.20
CA CYS A 101 6.72 -20.46 2.89
C CYS A 101 6.67 -19.46 1.74
N ASN A 102 6.67 -18.16 2.02
CA ASN A 102 6.66 -17.03 1.07
C ASN A 102 5.44 -16.95 0.13
N GLN A 103 4.40 -17.77 0.32
CA GLN A 103 3.22 -17.74 -0.55
C GLN A 103 2.54 -16.37 -0.55
N CYS A 104 2.51 -15.68 0.59
CA CYS A 104 1.97 -14.33 0.70
C CYS A 104 2.71 -13.32 -0.19
N SER A 105 4.02 -13.44 -0.32
CA SER A 105 4.83 -12.61 -1.22
C SER A 105 4.56 -12.92 -2.70
N LEU A 106 4.41 -14.20 -3.04
CA LEU A 106 4.17 -14.65 -4.43
C LEU A 106 2.82 -14.19 -4.97
N VAL A 107 1.77 -14.11 -4.13
CA VAL A 107 0.42 -13.73 -4.57
C VAL A 107 0.17 -12.22 -4.51
N CYS A 108 1.11 -11.44 -3.96
CA CYS A 108 0.91 -10.01 -3.81
C CYS A 108 0.97 -9.31 -5.18
N PRO A 109 -0.13 -8.71 -5.69
CA PRO A 109 -0.14 -8.09 -7.01
C PRO A 109 0.74 -6.83 -7.08
N HIS A 110 1.07 -6.23 -5.93
CA HIS A 110 1.88 -5.02 -5.83
C HIS A 110 3.27 -5.26 -5.25
N ALA A 111 3.64 -6.52 -4.93
CA ALA A 111 4.89 -6.88 -4.30
C ALA A 111 5.21 -6.03 -3.03
N CYS A 112 4.18 -5.59 -2.33
CA CYS A 112 4.33 -4.77 -1.11
C CYS A 112 4.63 -5.60 0.15
N ILE A 113 4.50 -6.92 0.08
CA ILE A 113 4.92 -7.84 1.15
C ILE A 113 6.06 -8.72 0.65
N ARG A 114 7.21 -8.68 1.34
CA ARG A 114 8.45 -9.28 0.86
C ARG A 114 9.20 -9.99 1.99
N PRO A 115 9.80 -11.18 1.71
CA PRO A 115 10.72 -11.80 2.64
C PRO A 115 12.06 -11.04 2.67
N VAL A 116 12.58 -10.82 3.86
CA VAL A 116 13.87 -10.20 4.10
C VAL A 116 14.71 -11.12 4.98
N LEU A 117 15.96 -11.32 4.60
CA LEU A 117 16.96 -11.99 5.41
C LEU A 117 17.99 -10.97 5.89
N VAL A 118 18.25 -10.95 7.18
CA VAL A 118 19.28 -10.12 7.79
C VAL A 118 20.29 -11.00 8.50
N LYS A 119 21.56 -10.67 8.40
CA LYS A 119 22.64 -11.39 9.06
C LYS A 119 23.12 -10.66 10.30
N ASP A 120 23.07 -9.34 10.23
CA ASP A 120 23.44 -8.43 11.30
C ASP A 120 22.27 -7.47 11.56
N GLU A 121 21.89 -7.32 12.81
CA GLU A 121 20.74 -6.49 13.24
C GLU A 121 21.19 -5.20 13.96
N ASP A 122 22.51 -4.92 14.03
CA ASP A 122 23.02 -3.83 14.82
C ASP A 122 22.44 -2.44 14.46
N ASN A 123 21.90 -2.28 13.25
CA ASN A 123 21.28 -1.05 12.79
C ASN A 123 19.76 -1.18 12.53
N ALA A 124 19.16 -2.32 12.85
CA ALA A 124 17.71 -2.48 12.67
C ALA A 124 16.95 -1.73 13.78
N PRO A 125 15.84 -1.03 13.46
CA PRO A 125 15.00 -0.41 14.46
C PRO A 125 14.36 -1.47 15.37
N GLU A 126 14.00 -1.11 16.61
CA GLU A 126 13.34 -2.05 17.54
C GLU A 126 12.04 -2.62 16.99
N THR A 127 11.35 -1.89 16.13
CA THR A 127 10.13 -2.33 15.45
C THR A 127 10.39 -3.39 14.37
N PHE A 128 11.66 -3.62 13.98
CA PHE A 128 12.03 -4.60 12.97
C PHE A 128 12.12 -6.00 13.57
N VAL A 129 10.96 -6.53 13.97
CA VAL A 129 10.86 -7.87 14.57
C VAL A 129 11.27 -8.93 13.57
N THR A 130 12.14 -9.86 13.98
CA THR A 130 12.64 -10.96 13.18
C THR A 130 12.48 -12.30 13.90
N LYS A 131 12.65 -13.39 13.18
CA LYS A 131 12.78 -14.75 13.73
C LYS A 131 13.90 -15.50 13.04
N PRO A 132 14.45 -16.60 13.61
CA PRO A 132 15.46 -17.41 12.92
C PRO A 132 14.98 -17.85 11.53
N ALA A 133 15.83 -17.72 10.53
CA ALA A 133 15.55 -18.22 9.19
C ALA A 133 15.53 -19.75 9.16
N THR A 134 14.61 -20.33 8.38
CA THR A 134 14.45 -21.78 8.25
C THR A 134 15.27 -22.29 7.07
N GLY A 135 16.12 -23.28 7.29
CA GLY A 135 16.97 -23.91 6.28
C GLY A 135 18.43 -23.99 6.72
N LYS A 136 19.08 -25.10 6.40
CA LYS A 136 20.49 -25.34 6.80
C LYS A 136 21.45 -24.30 6.19
N GLU A 137 21.16 -23.87 4.95
CA GLU A 137 21.95 -22.87 4.22
C GLU A 137 21.75 -21.44 4.75
N LEU A 138 20.68 -21.21 5.54
CA LEU A 138 20.35 -19.93 6.14
C LEU A 138 20.71 -19.85 7.63
N ALA A 139 21.55 -20.79 8.10
CA ALA A 139 22.04 -20.77 9.48
C ALA A 139 22.74 -19.43 9.78
N GLY A 140 22.34 -18.76 10.86
CA GLY A 140 22.88 -17.45 11.24
C GLY A 140 22.15 -16.26 10.60
N TYR A 141 21.18 -16.50 9.71
CA TYR A 141 20.28 -15.44 9.23
C TYR A 141 19.01 -15.37 10.06
N LYS A 142 18.45 -14.19 10.11
CA LYS A 142 17.10 -13.91 10.63
C LYS A 142 16.18 -13.51 9.51
N PHE A 143 14.92 -13.89 9.65
CA PHE A 143 13.88 -13.71 8.66
C PHE A 143 12.83 -12.73 9.16
N ARG A 144 12.38 -11.86 8.26
CA ARG A 144 11.20 -11.00 8.43
C ARG A 144 10.34 -11.03 7.16
N MET A 145 9.04 -11.02 7.35
CA MET A 145 8.12 -10.68 6.27
C MET A 145 7.80 -9.19 6.38
N GLN A 146 8.46 -8.38 5.56
CA GLN A 146 8.33 -6.93 5.56
C GLN A 146 7.15 -6.49 4.70
N LEU A 147 6.36 -5.57 5.21
CA LEU A 147 5.27 -4.90 4.50
C LEU A 147 5.69 -3.48 4.10
N SER A 148 5.23 -3.03 2.92
CA SER A 148 5.16 -1.61 2.54
C SER A 148 3.68 -1.19 2.62
N PRO A 149 3.22 -0.66 3.76
CA PRO A 149 1.79 -0.48 4.00
C PRO A 149 1.15 0.56 3.07
N LEU A 150 1.88 1.61 2.70
CA LEU A 150 1.39 2.66 1.81
C LEU A 150 1.29 2.23 0.33
N ASP A 151 1.90 1.11 -0.04
CA ASP A 151 1.79 0.49 -1.37
C ASP A 151 0.71 -0.60 -1.42
N CYS A 152 0.18 -1.01 -0.27
CA CYS A 152 -0.83 -2.05 -0.17
C CYS A 152 -2.20 -1.57 -0.64
N THR A 153 -2.95 -2.44 -1.33
CA THR A 153 -4.33 -2.17 -1.78
C THR A 153 -5.38 -2.79 -0.87
N GLY A 154 -4.98 -3.52 0.18
CA GLY A 154 -5.91 -4.13 1.13
C GLY A 154 -6.68 -5.33 0.59
N CYS A 155 -6.21 -5.99 -0.48
CA CYS A 155 -6.95 -7.07 -1.15
C CYS A 155 -7.13 -8.36 -0.33
N GLY A 156 -6.33 -8.58 0.73
CA GLY A 156 -6.45 -9.75 1.61
C GLY A 156 -5.83 -11.05 1.08
N ASN A 157 -5.45 -11.16 -0.19
CA ASN A 157 -4.95 -12.38 -0.81
C ASN A 157 -3.82 -13.07 -0.02
N CYS A 158 -2.91 -12.28 0.55
CA CYS A 158 -1.79 -12.79 1.34
C CYS A 158 -2.24 -13.49 2.64
N VAL A 159 -3.32 -13.02 3.23
CA VAL A 159 -3.92 -13.65 4.42
C VAL A 159 -4.65 -14.93 4.03
N ASP A 160 -5.41 -14.89 2.93
CA ASP A 160 -6.21 -16.03 2.48
C ASP A 160 -5.33 -17.22 2.08
N VAL A 161 -4.26 -16.96 1.34
CA VAL A 161 -3.34 -18.02 0.86
C VAL A 161 -2.45 -18.60 1.96
N CYS A 162 -2.32 -17.92 3.11
CA CYS A 162 -1.41 -18.39 4.16
C CYS A 162 -1.77 -19.81 4.64
N PRO A 163 -0.88 -20.82 4.47
CA PRO A 163 -1.16 -22.21 4.80
C PRO A 163 -0.87 -22.54 6.28
N ALA A 164 -0.35 -21.59 7.05
CA ALA A 164 -0.04 -21.83 8.46
C ALA A 164 -1.30 -22.24 9.23
N LYS A 165 -1.16 -23.20 10.15
CA LYS A 165 -2.27 -23.73 10.95
C LYS A 165 -3.03 -22.63 11.69
N THR A 166 -2.29 -21.70 12.28
CA THR A 166 -2.80 -20.40 12.71
C THR A 166 -2.22 -19.37 11.74
N LYS A 167 -3.06 -18.56 11.12
CA LYS A 167 -2.62 -17.58 10.11
C LYS A 167 -1.46 -16.73 10.63
N ALA A 168 -0.44 -16.58 9.81
CA ALA A 168 0.73 -15.76 10.10
C ALA A 168 0.56 -14.28 9.68
N LEU A 169 -0.61 -13.95 9.12
CA LEU A 169 -1.00 -12.61 8.72
C LEU A 169 -2.43 -12.35 9.17
N LYS A 170 -2.69 -11.11 9.60
CA LYS A 170 -4.02 -10.63 9.97
C LYS A 170 -4.23 -9.24 9.38
N MET A 171 -5.38 -9.00 8.76
CA MET A 171 -5.75 -7.65 8.32
C MET A 171 -6.02 -6.77 9.54
N VAL A 172 -5.39 -5.60 9.56
CA VAL A 172 -5.53 -4.59 10.61
C VAL A 172 -5.59 -3.19 9.97
N PRO A 173 -6.20 -2.20 10.63
CA PRO A 173 -6.27 -0.84 10.10
C PRO A 173 -4.88 -0.27 9.78
N LEU A 174 -4.74 0.37 8.61
CA LEU A 174 -3.47 0.91 8.10
C LEU A 174 -2.71 1.72 9.15
N HIS A 175 -3.40 2.62 9.87
CA HIS A 175 -2.78 3.50 10.85
C HIS A 175 -2.10 2.76 12.01
N THR A 176 -2.47 1.49 12.28
CA THR A 176 -1.88 0.71 13.39
C THR A 176 -0.50 0.15 13.08
N VAL A 177 -0.14 0.05 11.81
CA VAL A 177 1.14 -0.54 11.37
C VAL A 177 2.02 0.44 10.60
N GLN A 178 1.51 1.60 10.23
CA GLN A 178 2.24 2.56 9.41
C GLN A 178 3.55 3.01 10.07
N GLU A 179 3.55 3.26 11.36
CA GLU A 179 4.73 3.68 12.11
C GLU A 179 5.74 2.55 12.33
N THR A 180 5.26 1.31 12.46
CA THR A 180 6.11 0.14 12.76
C THR A 180 6.71 -0.51 11.52
N GLU A 181 6.03 -0.43 10.40
CA GLU A 181 6.50 -1.04 9.13
C GLU A 181 7.37 -0.08 8.30
N GLY A 182 7.43 1.17 8.69
CA GLY A 182 8.15 2.21 7.97
C GLY A 182 7.38 2.75 6.76
N ALA A 183 7.61 3.99 6.43
CA ALA A 183 7.12 4.64 5.22
C ALA A 183 8.06 4.38 4.05
#